data_200440cd361a209e373f9c130fca921f
#
_entry.id   200440cd361a209e373f9c130fca921f
#
_cell.length_a   1.000
_cell.length_b   1.000
_cell.length_c   1.000
_cell.angle_alpha   90.00
_cell.angle_beta   90.00
_cell.angle_gamma   90.00
#
_symmetry.space_group_name_H-M   'P 1'
#
loop_
_entity.id
_entity.type
_entity.pdbx_description
1 polymer ?
#
loop_
_entity_poly.entity_id
_entity_poly.type
_entity_poly.pdbx_seq_one_letter_code
_entity_poly.pdbx_strand_id
1 'polypeptide(L)'
;EELVWPALAKRIPAFEELKLTGGWAGYYDCNKLDNNAVVGKHPKYENVYIASGFTGRGLMQAPGIGRALTELITTGSYQSIDISCFGIERVLKKDARPEPYVL
;
A
#
# COMPACT_ATOMS: atom_id res chain seq x y z
N GLU A 1 -18.25 13.97 -1.95
CA GLU A 1 -18.53 15.25 -2.65
C GLU A 1 -18.21 16.44 -1.73
N GLU A 2 -18.75 16.49 -0.53
CA GLU A 2 -18.66 17.66 0.38
C GLU A 2 -17.24 18.03 0.83
N LEU A 3 -16.29 17.09 0.82
CA LEU A 3 -14.91 17.34 1.24
C LEU A 3 -13.96 17.56 0.08
N VAL A 4 -14.07 16.75 -0.97
CA VAL A 4 -13.08 16.71 -2.05
C VAL A 4 -13.37 17.78 -3.09
N TRP A 5 -14.63 17.99 -3.47
CA TRP A 5 -15.00 18.94 -4.51
C TRP A 5 -14.65 20.38 -4.18
N PRO A 6 -14.99 20.93 -2.99
CA PRO A 6 -14.59 22.28 -2.63
C PRO A 6 -13.07 22.49 -2.61
N ALA A 7 -12.31 21.47 -2.18
CA ALA A 7 -10.86 21.53 -2.18
C ALA A 7 -10.27 21.55 -3.60
N LEU A 8 -10.86 20.82 -4.54
CA LEU A 8 -10.46 20.84 -5.94
C LEU A 8 -10.83 22.16 -6.63
N ALA A 9 -12.06 22.64 -6.43
CA ALA A 9 -12.53 23.90 -7.01
C ALA A 9 -11.72 25.11 -6.54
N LYS A 10 -11.31 25.11 -5.25
CA LYS A 10 -10.41 26.15 -4.72
C LYS A 10 -9.06 26.19 -5.45
N ARG A 11 -8.56 25.06 -5.94
CA ARG A 11 -7.28 24.98 -6.69
C ARG A 11 -7.43 25.22 -8.17
N ILE A 12 -8.54 24.77 -8.73
CA ILE A 12 -8.87 24.85 -10.16
C ILE A 12 -10.31 25.38 -10.26
N PRO A 13 -10.51 26.71 -10.38
CA PRO A 13 -11.85 27.32 -10.36
C PRO A 13 -12.84 26.74 -11.38
N ALA A 14 -12.37 26.31 -12.54
CA ALA A 14 -13.20 25.66 -13.55
C ALA A 14 -13.88 24.37 -13.04
N PHE A 15 -13.43 23.80 -11.93
CA PHE A 15 -14.03 22.60 -11.33
C PHE A 15 -15.31 22.90 -10.54
N GLU A 16 -15.67 24.15 -10.32
CA GLU A 16 -16.99 24.51 -9.77
C GLU A 16 -18.15 24.11 -10.70
N GLU A 17 -17.89 24.06 -12.01
CA GLU A 17 -18.89 23.72 -13.02
C GLU A 17 -18.95 22.22 -13.37
N LEU A 18 -18.13 21.39 -12.72
CA LEU A 18 -18.11 19.94 -12.98
C LEU A 18 -19.45 19.30 -12.61
N LYS A 19 -19.85 18.32 -13.43
CA LYS A 19 -20.99 17.45 -13.17
C LYS A 19 -20.50 16.04 -12.89
N LEU A 20 -20.94 15.45 -11.78
CA LEU A 20 -20.68 14.05 -11.50
C LEU A 20 -21.49 13.20 -12.48
N THR A 21 -20.79 12.42 -13.31
CA THR A 21 -21.40 11.57 -14.35
C THR A 21 -21.51 10.11 -13.92
N GLY A 22 -20.82 9.72 -12.84
CA GLY A 22 -20.86 8.35 -12.32
C GLY A 22 -19.85 8.15 -11.19
N GLY A 23 -19.90 6.98 -10.59
CA GLY A 23 -18.98 6.57 -9.54
C GLY A 23 -18.99 5.06 -9.38
N TRP A 24 -17.94 4.51 -8.79
CA TRP A 24 -17.84 3.10 -8.42
C TRP A 24 -17.11 2.99 -7.09
N ALA A 25 -17.26 1.84 -6.46
CA ALA A 25 -16.55 1.49 -5.23
C ALA A 25 -15.74 0.22 -5.45
N GLY A 26 -14.63 0.10 -4.73
CA GLY A 26 -13.79 -1.08 -4.69
C GLY A 26 -13.41 -1.43 -3.26
N TYR A 27 -12.96 -2.66 -3.05
CA TYR A 27 -12.48 -3.10 -1.75
C TYR A 27 -10.97 -2.94 -1.66
N TYR A 28 -10.48 -2.50 -0.51
CA TYR A 28 -9.06 -2.52 -0.18
C TYR A 28 -8.67 -3.85 0.46
N ASP A 29 -7.44 -4.30 0.19
CA ASP A 29 -6.79 -5.41 0.86
C ASP A 29 -6.22 -4.96 2.21
N CYS A 30 -7.07 -4.85 3.23
CA CYS A 30 -6.66 -4.33 4.52
C CYS A 30 -5.94 -5.37 5.38
N ASN A 31 -4.74 -5.02 5.87
CA ASN A 31 -4.10 -5.77 6.95
C ASN A 31 -4.66 -5.33 8.30
N LYS A 32 -5.44 -6.22 8.92
CA LYS A 32 -6.13 -5.94 10.19
C LYS A 32 -5.22 -5.79 11.40
N LEU A 33 -3.94 -6.19 11.30
CA LEU A 33 -3.00 -6.06 12.40
C LEU A 33 -2.66 -4.59 12.65
N ASP A 34 -2.35 -3.84 11.59
CA ASP A 34 -1.76 -2.51 11.72
C ASP A 34 -1.95 -1.59 10.51
N ASN A 35 -2.76 -1.98 9.53
CA ASN A 35 -2.99 -1.26 8.27
C ASN A 35 -1.74 -1.07 7.39
N ASN A 36 -0.63 -1.75 7.68
CA ASN A 36 0.57 -1.75 6.87
C ASN A 36 0.69 -2.99 6.00
N ALA A 37 1.29 -2.81 4.83
CA ALA A 37 1.52 -3.89 3.89
C ALA A 37 2.35 -5.03 4.51
N VAL A 38 2.16 -6.24 3.98
CA VAL A 38 3.00 -7.40 4.24
C VAL A 38 3.77 -7.67 2.96
N VAL A 39 5.10 -7.52 3.02
CA VAL A 39 5.96 -7.64 1.84
C VAL A 39 7.20 -8.49 2.18
N GLY A 40 7.54 -9.42 1.30
CA GLY A 40 8.76 -10.20 1.44
C GLY A 40 8.61 -11.68 1.11
N LYS A 41 9.62 -12.47 1.43
CA LYS A 41 9.64 -13.91 1.21
C LYS A 41 8.75 -14.63 2.21
N HIS A 42 8.03 -15.66 1.75
CA HIS A 42 7.24 -16.50 2.64
C HIS A 42 8.16 -17.39 3.51
N PRO A 43 7.94 -17.49 4.83
CA PRO A 43 8.86 -18.19 5.73
C PRO A 43 8.96 -19.71 5.52
N LYS A 44 7.93 -20.34 4.94
CA LYS A 44 7.88 -21.79 4.71
C LYS A 44 8.18 -22.23 3.27
N TYR A 45 8.10 -21.31 2.31
CA TYR A 45 8.23 -21.64 0.89
C TYR A 45 9.31 -20.78 0.25
N GLU A 46 10.30 -21.42 -0.34
CA GLU A 46 11.48 -20.73 -0.88
C GLU A 46 11.20 -19.83 -2.10
N ASN A 47 10.20 -20.21 -2.89
CA ASN A 47 9.85 -19.55 -4.15
C ASN A 47 8.55 -18.75 -4.08
N VAL A 48 8.03 -18.45 -2.88
CA VAL A 48 6.81 -17.68 -2.67
C VAL A 48 7.16 -16.35 -2.04
N TYR A 49 6.72 -15.26 -2.68
CA TYR A 49 6.86 -13.90 -2.20
C TYR A 49 5.48 -13.27 -2.05
N ILE A 50 5.35 -12.40 -1.08
CA ILE A 50 4.09 -11.75 -0.71
C ILE A 50 4.24 -10.24 -0.91
N ALA A 51 3.20 -9.62 -1.47
CA ALA A 51 2.99 -8.18 -1.47
C ALA A 51 1.49 -7.94 -1.38
N SER A 52 0.97 -7.65 -0.19
CA SER A 52 -0.46 -7.56 0.09
C SER A 52 -0.73 -6.68 1.31
N GLY A 53 -2.00 -6.32 1.55
CA GLY A 53 -2.41 -5.58 2.73
C GLY A 53 -2.06 -4.09 2.68
N PHE A 54 -2.03 -3.49 1.50
CA PHE A 54 -1.62 -2.09 1.31
C PHE A 54 -2.61 -1.05 1.82
N THR A 55 -3.81 -1.46 2.16
CA THR A 55 -4.84 -0.60 2.78
C THR A 55 -5.07 0.71 2.00
N GLY A 56 -5.29 0.57 0.68
CA GLY A 56 -5.55 1.68 -0.24
C GLY A 56 -4.32 2.41 -0.80
N ARG A 57 -3.11 2.11 -0.33
CA ARG A 57 -1.86 2.80 -0.76
C ARG A 57 -1.04 2.04 -1.80
N GLY A 58 -1.54 0.90 -2.29
CA GLY A 58 -0.80 0.02 -3.19
C GLY A 58 -0.31 0.69 -4.46
N LEU A 59 -1.14 1.53 -5.10
CA LEU A 59 -0.78 2.19 -6.36
C LEU A 59 0.47 3.07 -6.20
N MET A 60 0.50 3.91 -5.18
CA MET A 60 1.62 4.84 -4.97
C MET A 60 2.88 4.15 -4.44
N GLN A 61 2.73 3.01 -3.77
CA GLN A 61 3.85 2.23 -3.22
C GLN A 61 4.42 1.22 -4.22
N ALA A 62 3.65 0.84 -5.26
CA ALA A 62 4.00 -0.23 -6.18
C ALA A 62 5.39 -0.12 -6.83
N PRO A 63 5.88 1.06 -7.27
CA PRO A 63 7.22 1.15 -7.86
C PRO A 63 8.34 0.79 -6.88
N GLY A 64 8.27 1.30 -5.65
CA GLY A 64 9.24 1.01 -4.60
C GLY A 64 9.21 -0.46 -4.15
N ILE A 65 8.01 -0.99 -3.95
CA ILE A 65 7.80 -2.40 -3.57
C ILE A 65 8.28 -3.34 -4.68
N GLY A 66 7.93 -3.04 -5.94
CA GLY A 66 8.37 -3.83 -7.09
C GLY A 66 9.88 -3.89 -7.21
N ARG A 67 10.57 -2.77 -7.02
CA ARG A 67 12.03 -2.71 -6.98
C ARG A 67 12.60 -3.56 -5.84
N ALA A 68 12.12 -3.36 -4.62
CA ALA A 68 12.60 -4.07 -3.45
C ALA A 68 12.40 -5.60 -3.56
N LEU A 69 11.25 -6.04 -4.08
CA LEU A 69 11.02 -7.47 -4.34
C LEU A 69 11.91 -8.01 -5.45
N THR A 70 12.15 -7.25 -6.51
CA THR A 70 13.09 -7.66 -7.57
C THR A 70 14.48 -7.88 -7.00
N GLU A 71 14.98 -6.95 -6.19
CA GLU A 71 16.27 -7.08 -5.52
C GLU A 71 16.31 -8.32 -4.62
N LEU A 72 15.28 -8.51 -3.78
CA LEU A 72 15.18 -9.66 -2.90
C LEU A 72 15.17 -11.00 -3.67
N ILE A 73 14.45 -11.07 -4.79
CA ILE A 73 14.36 -12.29 -5.62
C ILE A 73 15.67 -12.58 -6.33
N THR A 74 16.32 -11.57 -6.88
CA THR A 74 17.50 -11.75 -7.73
C THR A 74 18.81 -11.84 -6.97
N THR A 75 18.92 -11.13 -5.84
CA THR A 75 20.16 -11.06 -5.05
C THR A 75 20.05 -11.67 -3.64
N GLY A 76 18.83 -12.03 -3.22
CA GLY A 76 18.57 -12.58 -1.88
C GLY A 76 18.45 -11.55 -0.77
N SER A 77 18.59 -10.25 -1.07
CA SER A 77 18.52 -9.17 -0.06
C SER A 77 18.05 -7.85 -0.67
N TYR A 78 17.52 -6.96 0.17
CA TYR A 78 17.21 -5.59 -0.22
C TYR A 78 18.52 -4.80 -0.43
N GLN A 79 18.62 -4.03 -1.49
CA GLN A 79 19.81 -3.28 -1.86
C GLN A 79 19.60 -1.77 -1.74
N SER A 80 18.51 -1.24 -2.27
CA SER A 80 18.25 0.19 -2.35
C SER A 80 17.34 0.71 -1.24
N ILE A 81 16.33 -0.08 -0.84
CA ILE A 81 15.36 0.26 0.20
C ILE A 81 15.16 -0.98 1.07
N ASP A 82 15.54 -0.92 2.33
CA ASP A 82 15.26 -2.00 3.27
C ASP A 82 13.83 -1.91 3.77
N ILE A 83 13.00 -2.85 3.31
CA ILE A 83 11.62 -3.02 3.74
C ILE A 83 11.40 -4.29 4.57
N SER A 84 12.45 -4.86 5.14
CA SER A 84 12.38 -6.07 5.99
C SER A 84 11.42 -5.92 7.16
N CYS A 85 11.24 -4.70 7.65
CA CYS A 85 10.28 -4.39 8.70
C CYS A 85 8.81 -4.68 8.33
N PHE A 86 8.49 -4.85 7.05
CA PHE A 86 7.16 -5.24 6.56
C PHE A 86 7.03 -6.74 6.28
N GLY A 87 8.02 -7.54 6.64
CA GLY A 87 8.01 -8.98 6.48
C GLY A 87 6.84 -9.68 7.19
N ILE A 88 6.48 -10.89 6.72
CA ILE A 88 5.37 -11.67 7.27
C ILE A 88 5.63 -12.10 8.72
N GLU A 89 6.88 -12.19 9.13
CA GLU A 89 7.27 -12.58 10.49
C GLU A 89 6.67 -11.68 11.56
N ARG A 90 6.56 -10.37 11.30
CA ARG A 90 5.92 -9.43 12.23
C ARG A 90 4.44 -9.74 12.42
N VAL A 91 3.76 -10.18 11.36
CA VAL A 91 2.34 -10.55 11.44
C VAL A 91 2.17 -11.83 12.26
N LEU A 92 3.03 -12.82 12.03
CA LEU A 92 3.03 -14.07 12.80
C LEU A 92 3.35 -13.86 14.27
N LYS A 93 4.23 -12.89 14.59
CA LYS A 93 4.59 -12.50 15.96
C LYS A 93 3.61 -11.49 16.58
N LYS A 94 2.62 -11.01 15.82
CA LYS A 94 1.71 -9.91 16.21
C LYS A 94 2.46 -8.63 16.61
N ASP A 95 3.60 -8.37 16.00
CA ASP A 95 4.38 -7.16 16.16
C ASP A 95 3.79 -6.06 15.27
N ALA A 96 2.77 -5.37 15.79
CA ALA A 96 2.04 -4.34 15.08
C ALA A 96 2.88 -3.06 14.96
N ARG A 97 2.81 -2.43 13.79
CA ARG A 97 3.37 -1.09 13.50
C ARG A 97 2.25 -0.21 12.97
N PRO A 98 1.42 0.36 13.86
CA PRO A 98 0.18 1.02 13.47
C PRO A 98 0.42 2.17 12.49
N GLU A 99 -0.36 2.18 11.41
CA GLU A 99 -0.43 3.29 10.48
C GLU A 99 -1.75 4.04 10.71
N PRO A 100 -1.69 5.26 11.27
CA PRO A 100 -2.90 6.02 11.60
C PRO A 100 -3.57 6.66 10.37
N TYR A 101 -2.84 6.84 9.28
CA TYR A 101 -3.35 7.48 8.06
C TYR A 101 -3.88 6.43 7.10
N VAL A 102 -5.10 5.97 7.37
CA VAL A 102 -5.84 5.07 6.47
C VAL A 102 -6.74 5.92 5.58
N LEU A 103 -6.71 5.66 4.28
CA LEU A 103 -7.55 6.34 3.29
C LEU A 103 -8.95 5.73 3.22
#